data_e6a4c8cd1398cd8fcf101b2634cd7263
#
_entry.id   e6a4c8cd1398cd8fcf101b2634cd7263
#
_cell.length_a   1.000
_cell.length_b   1.000
_cell.length_c   1.000
_cell.angle_alpha   90.00
_cell.angle_beta   90.00
_cell.angle_gamma   90.00
#
_symmetry.space_group_name_H-M   'P 1'
#
loop_
_entity.id
_entity.type
_entity.pdbx_description
1 polymer ?
#
loop_
_entity_poly.entity_id
_entity_poly.type
_entity_poly.pdbx_seq_one_letter_code
_entity_poly.pdbx_strand_id
1 'polypeptide(L)'
;MNQSINIAQMRLPMNTELEQKVEALLGRMTLAQKIGQMVQTERMAIEPEQVKAFHIGSVLSGGGSCPGDNQVNDWVDMNDAYWMASMEEDDEHLAIPVLYGVDAVHGHNNVSGATIFPHNIGLGAARDEDLLNRIAQVTAKEILATGVDWTFAPTLAVARNNLWGRTYESYSEDPDIVGAYSGAFVDGLQGDLGDDAVVACVKHWVGDGGTTEGIDQGDTRMSESELQRLHIAPYYPAIENGVLTAMASFNSWNG
;
A
#
# COMPACT_ATOMS: atom_id res chain seq x y z
N MET A 1 18.38 -4.52 -24.53
CA MET A 1 18.76 -3.09 -24.65
C MET A 1 18.47 -2.47 -23.29
N ASN A 2 19.54 -2.16 -22.52
CA ASN A 2 19.37 -1.49 -21.23
C ASN A 2 18.90 -0.04 -21.51
N GLN A 3 17.62 0.21 -21.50
CA GLN A 3 17.14 1.56 -21.26
C GLN A 3 17.28 1.81 -19.76
N SER A 4 18.31 2.56 -19.37
CA SER A 4 18.38 3.15 -18.05
C SER A 4 17.20 4.11 -17.93
N ILE A 5 16.16 3.71 -17.21
CA ILE A 5 15.01 4.57 -16.95
C ILE A 5 15.53 5.75 -16.13
N ASN A 6 15.45 6.94 -16.70
CA ASN A 6 15.85 8.15 -16.01
C ASN A 6 14.74 8.57 -15.04
N ILE A 7 14.79 8.05 -13.82
CA ILE A 7 13.84 8.34 -12.75
C ILE A 7 13.64 9.87 -12.54
N ALA A 8 14.65 10.68 -12.84
CA ALA A 8 14.54 12.14 -12.77
C ALA A 8 13.54 12.73 -13.81
N GLN A 9 13.13 11.95 -14.80
CA GLN A 9 12.16 12.36 -15.82
C GLN A 9 10.75 11.80 -15.55
N MET A 10 10.60 10.86 -14.64
CA MET A 10 9.30 10.37 -14.15
C MET A 10 8.73 11.35 -13.12
N ARG A 11 8.38 12.54 -13.57
CA ARG A 11 7.55 13.43 -12.74
C ARG A 11 6.11 13.07 -13.01
N LEU A 12 5.40 12.61 -11.95
CA LEU A 12 3.95 12.67 -11.95
C LEU A 12 3.53 14.07 -12.44
N PRO A 13 2.54 14.19 -13.32
CA PRO A 13 2.07 15.50 -13.75
C PRO A 13 1.71 16.31 -12.51
N MET A 14 2.48 17.37 -12.22
CA MET A 14 2.21 18.23 -11.06
C MET A 14 0.88 18.93 -11.28
N ASN A 15 -0.09 18.62 -10.42
CA ASN A 15 -1.31 19.39 -10.35
C ASN A 15 -1.03 20.67 -9.56
N THR A 16 -0.80 21.77 -10.27
CA THR A 16 -0.42 23.06 -9.66
C THR A 16 -1.45 23.56 -8.64
N GLU A 17 -2.74 23.28 -8.86
CA GLU A 17 -3.79 23.66 -7.91
C GLU A 17 -3.69 22.84 -6.62
N LEU A 18 -3.45 21.54 -6.73
CA LEU A 18 -3.25 20.66 -5.56
C LEU A 18 -2.00 21.07 -4.78
N GLU A 19 -0.89 21.34 -5.45
CA GLU A 19 0.35 21.81 -4.79
C GLU A 19 0.13 23.11 -4.02
N GLN A 20 -0.60 24.08 -4.59
CA GLN A 20 -0.95 25.32 -3.89
C GLN A 20 -1.81 25.09 -2.66
N LYS A 21 -2.75 24.14 -2.69
CA LYS A 21 -3.57 23.75 -1.54
C LYS A 21 -2.71 23.13 -0.45
N VAL A 22 -1.79 22.22 -0.82
CA VAL A 22 -0.86 21.57 0.11
C VAL A 22 0.05 22.60 0.77
N GLU A 23 0.67 23.51 0.02
CA GLU A 23 1.53 24.57 0.55
C GLU A 23 0.77 25.50 1.50
N ALA A 24 -0.45 25.89 1.14
CA ALA A 24 -1.29 26.72 2.00
C ALA A 24 -1.64 26.03 3.33
N LEU A 25 -1.93 24.72 3.29
CA LEU A 25 -2.20 23.91 4.47
C LEU A 25 -0.94 23.78 5.33
N LEU A 26 0.20 23.41 4.74
CA LEU A 26 1.48 23.30 5.43
C LEU A 26 1.90 24.62 6.13
N GLY A 27 1.57 25.76 5.51
CA GLY A 27 1.82 27.08 6.11
C GLY A 27 1.00 27.38 7.37
N ARG A 28 -0.15 26.71 7.54
CA ARG A 28 -1.01 26.82 8.73
C ARG A 28 -0.60 25.86 9.84
N MET A 29 0.09 24.75 9.50
CA MET A 29 0.39 23.67 10.43
C MET A 29 1.50 24.02 11.41
N THR A 30 1.30 23.69 12.68
CA THR A 30 2.34 23.65 13.71
C THR A 30 3.30 22.47 13.48
N LEU A 31 4.43 22.46 14.17
CA LEU A 31 5.37 21.33 14.12
C LEU A 31 4.73 20.03 14.64
N ALA A 32 3.91 20.10 15.69
CA ALA A 32 3.21 18.94 16.23
C ALA A 32 2.24 18.33 15.22
N GLN A 33 1.46 19.16 14.52
CA GLN A 33 0.56 18.73 13.46
C GLN A 33 1.32 18.08 12.29
N LYS A 34 2.44 18.67 11.86
CA LYS A 34 3.30 18.08 10.81
C LYS A 34 3.85 16.71 11.21
N ILE A 35 4.30 16.57 12.46
CA ILE A 35 4.78 15.27 12.98
C ILE A 35 3.63 14.27 13.05
N GLY A 36 2.47 14.65 13.56
CA GLY A 36 1.30 13.77 13.65
C GLY A 36 0.87 13.23 12.28
N GLN A 37 0.89 14.09 11.25
CA GLN A 37 0.56 13.66 9.88
C GLN A 37 1.54 12.63 9.29
N MET A 38 2.75 12.51 9.80
CA MET A 38 3.72 11.48 9.40
C MET A 38 3.62 10.19 10.20
N VAL A 39 2.74 10.13 11.20
CA VAL A 39 2.56 8.95 12.06
C VAL A 39 1.42 8.10 11.53
N GLN A 40 1.69 6.78 11.45
CA GLN A 40 0.69 5.75 11.23
C GLN A 40 0.58 4.87 12.47
N THR A 41 -0.63 4.61 12.92
CA THR A 41 -0.88 3.77 14.10
C THR A 41 -1.76 2.57 13.75
N GLU A 42 -1.58 1.48 14.49
CA GLU A 42 -2.52 0.35 14.44
C GLU A 42 -3.79 0.70 15.23
N ARG A 43 -4.98 0.38 14.69
CA ARG A 43 -6.27 0.77 15.25
C ARG A 43 -6.50 0.31 16.70
N MET A 44 -5.94 -0.82 17.10
CA MET A 44 -6.06 -1.33 18.48
C MET A 44 -5.24 -0.53 19.50
N ALA A 45 -4.37 0.35 19.02
CA ALA A 45 -3.49 1.18 19.85
C ALA A 45 -3.94 2.65 19.93
N ILE A 46 -5.04 3.02 19.27
CA ILE A 46 -5.51 4.41 19.22
C ILE A 46 -7.04 4.48 19.15
N GLU A 47 -7.60 5.45 19.87
CA GLU A 47 -9.03 5.78 19.80
C GLU A 47 -9.27 6.99 18.87
N PRO A 48 -10.49 7.18 18.31
CA PRO A 48 -10.79 8.30 17.42
C PRO A 48 -10.42 9.68 17.99
N GLU A 49 -10.69 9.91 19.28
CA GLU A 49 -10.37 11.18 19.96
C GLU A 49 -8.85 11.45 20.01
N GLN A 50 -8.05 10.38 20.05
CA GLN A 50 -6.59 10.47 20.04
C GLN A 50 -6.06 10.77 18.64
N VAL A 51 -6.76 10.34 17.57
CA VAL A 51 -6.43 10.75 16.19
C VAL A 51 -6.47 12.27 16.07
N LYS A 52 -7.52 12.91 16.57
CA LYS A 52 -7.62 14.36 16.66
C LYS A 52 -6.54 14.95 17.55
N ALA A 53 -6.42 14.49 18.80
CA ALA A 53 -5.52 15.06 19.80
C ALA A 53 -4.03 15.00 19.41
N PHE A 54 -3.62 13.95 18.68
CA PHE A 54 -2.25 13.77 18.22
C PHE A 54 -2.05 14.11 16.74
N HIS A 55 -3.10 14.59 16.04
CA HIS A 55 -3.05 14.99 14.63
C HIS A 55 -2.61 13.85 13.69
N ILE A 56 -3.00 12.62 13.98
CA ILE A 56 -2.52 11.41 13.29
C ILE A 56 -2.93 11.44 11.82
N GLY A 57 -1.97 11.19 10.92
CA GLY A 57 -2.19 11.21 9.48
C GLY A 57 -2.76 9.92 8.92
N SER A 58 -2.50 8.78 9.56
CA SER A 58 -3.03 7.50 9.10
C SER A 58 -3.23 6.48 10.22
N VAL A 59 -4.24 5.63 10.03
CA VAL A 59 -4.52 4.47 10.89
C VAL A 59 -4.55 3.22 10.02
N LEU A 60 -4.20 2.09 10.57
CA LEU A 60 -4.25 0.81 9.86
C LEU A 60 -4.92 -0.30 10.68
N SER A 61 -5.50 -1.25 9.97
CA SER A 61 -5.76 -2.58 10.50
C SER A 61 -4.69 -3.55 10.01
N GLY A 62 -3.90 -4.09 10.92
CA GLY A 62 -3.03 -5.22 10.62
C GLY A 62 -3.83 -6.50 10.31
N GLY A 63 -3.15 -7.54 9.82
CA GLY A 63 -3.80 -8.81 9.51
C GLY A 63 -4.55 -9.40 10.71
N GLY A 64 -5.86 -9.64 10.55
CA GLY A 64 -6.74 -10.12 11.60
C GLY A 64 -7.24 -9.08 12.60
N SER A 65 -6.85 -7.81 12.45
CA SER A 65 -7.38 -6.70 13.24
C SER A 65 -8.70 -6.22 12.65
N CYS A 66 -9.81 -6.75 13.11
CA CYS A 66 -11.16 -6.40 12.65
C CYS A 66 -12.00 -5.77 13.77
N PRO A 67 -12.93 -4.85 13.46
CA PRO A 67 -13.88 -4.30 14.42
C PRO A 67 -15.02 -5.27 14.70
N GLY A 68 -15.64 -5.14 15.88
CA GLY A 68 -16.89 -5.80 16.24
C GLY A 68 -16.99 -7.28 15.89
N ASP A 69 -18.07 -7.65 15.23
CA ASP A 69 -18.32 -9.01 14.71
C ASP A 69 -17.77 -9.21 13.29
N ASN A 70 -16.92 -8.30 12.84
CA ASN A 70 -16.28 -8.31 11.51
C ASN A 70 -17.29 -8.26 10.34
N GLN A 71 -18.36 -7.52 10.50
CA GLN A 71 -19.31 -7.27 9.43
C GLN A 71 -18.99 -5.93 8.72
N VAL A 72 -19.45 -5.77 7.49
CA VAL A 72 -19.21 -4.54 6.70
C VAL A 72 -19.59 -3.28 7.49
N ASN A 73 -20.72 -3.29 8.19
CA ASN A 73 -21.17 -2.13 8.98
C ASN A 73 -20.23 -1.81 10.14
N ASP A 74 -19.63 -2.81 10.78
CA ASP A 74 -18.65 -2.57 11.87
C ASP A 74 -17.42 -1.81 11.34
N TRP A 75 -17.01 -2.12 10.10
CA TRP A 75 -15.90 -1.42 9.43
C TRP A 75 -16.28 0.01 9.06
N VAL A 76 -17.47 0.22 8.51
CA VAL A 76 -17.97 1.55 8.15
C VAL A 76 -18.09 2.42 9.40
N ASP A 77 -18.73 1.93 10.46
CA ASP A 77 -18.91 2.68 11.71
C ASP A 77 -17.56 3.06 12.34
N MET A 78 -16.59 2.14 12.29
CA MET A 78 -15.22 2.40 12.77
C MET A 78 -14.52 3.48 11.92
N ASN A 79 -14.56 3.35 10.59
CA ASN A 79 -13.91 4.32 9.70
C ASN A 79 -14.55 5.70 9.81
N ASP A 80 -15.88 5.78 9.88
CA ASP A 80 -16.61 7.02 10.09
C ASP A 80 -16.20 7.71 11.40
N ALA A 81 -16.01 6.94 12.47
CA ALA A 81 -15.57 7.49 13.75
C ALA A 81 -14.16 8.13 13.66
N TYR A 82 -13.21 7.46 13.02
CA TYR A 82 -11.86 8.00 12.81
C TYR A 82 -11.88 9.21 11.88
N TRP A 83 -12.65 9.13 10.79
CA TRP A 83 -12.78 10.23 9.83
C TRP A 83 -13.41 11.45 10.48
N MET A 84 -14.54 11.31 11.18
CA MET A 84 -15.21 12.41 11.88
C MET A 84 -14.28 13.09 12.89
N ALA A 85 -13.53 12.31 13.68
CA ALA A 85 -12.58 12.86 14.64
C ALA A 85 -11.46 13.66 13.96
N SER A 86 -10.95 13.18 12.81
CA SER A 86 -9.90 13.88 12.05
C SER A 86 -10.40 15.17 11.38
N MET A 87 -11.70 15.26 11.09
CA MET A 87 -12.33 16.39 10.41
C MET A 87 -12.92 17.43 11.37
N GLU A 88 -12.89 17.20 12.66
CA GLU A 88 -13.38 18.14 13.67
C GLU A 88 -12.37 19.27 13.91
N GLU A 89 -12.50 20.39 13.16
CA GLU A 89 -11.60 21.54 13.24
C GLU A 89 -11.87 22.39 14.49
N ASP A 90 -10.79 22.84 15.16
CA ASP A 90 -10.83 23.79 16.25
C ASP A 90 -9.53 24.65 16.27
N ASP A 91 -9.29 25.40 17.37
CA ASP A 91 -8.11 26.27 17.47
C ASP A 91 -6.78 25.51 17.49
N GLU A 92 -6.79 24.22 17.82
CA GLU A 92 -5.59 23.39 17.97
C GLU A 92 -5.48 22.32 16.88
N HIS A 93 -6.58 21.97 16.20
CA HIS A 93 -6.65 20.91 15.21
C HIS A 93 -7.17 21.40 13.86
N LEU A 94 -6.43 21.08 12.79
CA LEU A 94 -6.84 21.31 11.41
C LEU A 94 -7.60 20.09 10.87
N ALA A 95 -8.69 20.33 10.16
CA ALA A 95 -9.46 19.28 9.50
C ALA A 95 -8.67 18.69 8.31
N ILE A 96 -7.96 17.60 8.56
CA ILE A 96 -7.23 16.82 7.55
C ILE A 96 -7.73 15.39 7.65
N PRO A 97 -8.33 14.83 6.59
CA PRO A 97 -8.86 13.46 6.63
C PRO A 97 -7.76 12.46 6.97
N VAL A 98 -8.00 11.61 7.96
CA VAL A 98 -7.10 10.50 8.25
C VAL A 98 -7.18 9.46 7.14
N LEU A 99 -6.03 8.96 6.65
CA LEU A 99 -6.01 7.81 5.74
C LEU A 99 -6.17 6.52 6.54
N TYR A 100 -7.08 5.65 6.10
CA TYR A 100 -7.23 4.34 6.71
C TYR A 100 -6.73 3.24 5.77
N GLY A 101 -5.77 2.43 6.24
CA GLY A 101 -5.12 1.39 5.45
C GLY A 101 -5.40 -0.03 5.93
N VAL A 102 -5.45 -0.98 4.99
CA VAL A 102 -5.69 -2.40 5.27
C VAL A 102 -4.84 -3.31 4.39
N ASP A 103 -4.48 -4.49 4.91
CA ASP A 103 -3.85 -5.56 4.13
C ASP A 103 -4.90 -6.36 3.33
N ALA A 104 -5.37 -5.82 2.21
CA ALA A 104 -6.22 -6.54 1.27
C ALA A 104 -5.36 -7.14 0.14
N VAL A 105 -4.63 -8.21 0.47
CA VAL A 105 -3.56 -8.76 -0.39
C VAL A 105 -4.02 -9.88 -1.32
N HIS A 106 -5.19 -10.48 -1.08
CA HIS A 106 -5.84 -11.44 -1.98
C HIS A 106 -7.38 -11.33 -1.91
N GLY A 107 -7.90 -10.19 -2.28
CA GLY A 107 -9.23 -9.67 -1.98
C GLY A 107 -9.23 -8.92 -0.66
N HIS A 108 -10.37 -8.41 -0.23
CA HIS A 108 -10.50 -7.77 1.09
C HIS A 108 -10.60 -8.83 2.20
N ASN A 109 -9.52 -9.61 2.33
CA ASN A 109 -9.46 -10.83 3.13
C ASN A 109 -9.68 -10.64 4.64
N ASN A 110 -9.75 -9.41 5.13
CA ASN A 110 -9.99 -9.13 6.54
C ASN A 110 -11.48 -9.04 6.89
N VAL A 111 -12.38 -8.94 5.91
CA VAL A 111 -13.81 -8.72 6.10
C VAL A 111 -14.61 -10.00 5.85
N SER A 112 -15.52 -10.34 6.77
CA SER A 112 -16.40 -11.48 6.60
C SER A 112 -17.31 -11.29 5.38
N GLY A 113 -17.33 -12.28 4.48
CA GLY A 113 -18.17 -12.29 3.29
C GLY A 113 -17.53 -11.65 2.05
N ALA A 114 -16.38 -11.00 2.17
CA ALA A 114 -15.64 -10.52 1.01
C ALA A 114 -15.07 -11.67 0.16
N THR A 115 -14.80 -11.39 -1.10
CA THR A 115 -14.25 -12.36 -2.03
C THR A 115 -12.80 -12.68 -1.68
N ILE A 116 -12.49 -13.95 -1.43
CA ILE A 116 -11.13 -14.42 -1.20
C ILE A 116 -10.57 -14.97 -2.51
N PHE A 117 -9.58 -14.30 -3.06
CA PHE A 117 -8.84 -14.75 -4.24
C PHE A 117 -7.66 -15.65 -3.85
N PRO A 118 -7.10 -16.45 -4.79
CA PRO A 118 -5.85 -17.15 -4.55
C PRO A 118 -4.74 -16.20 -4.13
N HIS A 119 -3.80 -16.70 -3.31
CA HIS A 119 -2.57 -15.95 -3.02
C HIS A 119 -1.75 -15.70 -4.30
N ASN A 120 -0.86 -14.71 -4.24
CA ASN A 120 -0.07 -14.21 -5.37
C ASN A 120 0.67 -15.32 -6.12
N ILE A 121 1.20 -16.33 -5.44
CA ILE A 121 1.85 -17.48 -6.08
C ILE A 121 0.90 -18.23 -7.04
N GLY A 122 -0.38 -18.35 -6.70
CA GLY A 122 -1.40 -18.93 -7.55
C GLY A 122 -1.77 -18.02 -8.72
N LEU A 123 -1.91 -16.72 -8.47
CA LEU A 123 -2.19 -15.73 -9.51
C LEU A 123 -1.02 -15.60 -10.50
N GLY A 124 0.22 -15.62 -10.02
CA GLY A 124 1.41 -15.64 -10.86
C GLY A 124 1.49 -16.87 -11.76
N ALA A 125 1.02 -18.03 -11.29
CA ALA A 125 0.95 -19.25 -12.10
C ALA A 125 -0.12 -19.18 -13.21
N ALA A 126 -1.18 -18.38 -13.04
CA ALA A 126 -2.24 -18.21 -14.02
C ALA A 126 -1.78 -17.52 -15.32
N ARG A 127 -0.76 -16.66 -15.25
CA ARG A 127 -0.20 -15.92 -16.39
C ARG A 127 -1.25 -15.09 -17.14
N ASP A 128 -2.13 -14.39 -16.38
CA ASP A 128 -3.25 -13.64 -16.91
C ASP A 128 -3.31 -12.25 -16.20
N GLU A 129 -2.72 -11.24 -16.84
CA GLU A 129 -2.66 -9.85 -16.35
C GLU A 129 -4.04 -9.21 -16.37
N ASP A 130 -4.88 -9.50 -17.37
CA ASP A 130 -6.24 -8.96 -17.46
C ASP A 130 -7.12 -9.50 -16.32
N LEU A 131 -6.95 -10.78 -15.96
CA LEU A 131 -7.63 -11.37 -14.82
C LEU A 131 -7.18 -10.67 -13.53
N LEU A 132 -5.87 -10.40 -13.37
CA LEU A 132 -5.33 -9.75 -12.20
C LEU A 132 -5.87 -8.32 -12.04
N ASN A 133 -5.94 -7.56 -13.14
CA ASN A 133 -6.54 -6.22 -13.14
C ASN A 133 -8.00 -6.26 -12.67
N ARG A 134 -8.81 -7.20 -13.19
CA ARG A 134 -10.21 -7.38 -12.75
C ARG A 134 -10.33 -7.80 -11.29
N ILE A 135 -9.41 -8.62 -10.77
CA ILE A 135 -9.33 -8.98 -9.35
C ILE A 135 -9.07 -7.73 -8.51
N ALA A 136 -8.14 -6.88 -8.94
CA ALA A 136 -7.85 -5.62 -8.27
C ALA A 136 -9.07 -4.68 -8.25
N GLN A 137 -9.81 -4.56 -9.34
CA GLN A 137 -11.06 -3.77 -9.40
C GLN A 137 -12.13 -4.30 -8.43
N VAL A 138 -12.31 -5.62 -8.33
CA VAL A 138 -13.25 -6.20 -7.36
C VAL A 138 -12.77 -5.93 -5.94
N THR A 139 -11.47 -6.10 -5.69
CA THR A 139 -10.87 -5.82 -4.38
C THR A 139 -11.07 -4.36 -3.98
N ALA A 140 -10.85 -3.39 -4.90
CA ALA A 140 -11.08 -1.98 -4.65
C ALA A 140 -12.54 -1.70 -4.23
N LYS A 141 -13.51 -2.26 -4.94
CA LYS A 141 -14.95 -2.09 -4.62
C LYS A 141 -15.31 -2.64 -3.24
N GLU A 142 -14.76 -3.80 -2.88
CA GLU A 142 -15.01 -4.41 -1.57
C GLU A 142 -14.33 -3.63 -0.44
N ILE A 143 -13.14 -3.05 -0.69
CA ILE A 143 -12.45 -2.16 0.26
C ILE A 143 -13.28 -0.89 0.49
N LEU A 144 -13.69 -0.20 -0.57
CA LEU A 144 -14.52 1.01 -0.49
C LEU A 144 -15.85 0.77 0.22
N ALA A 145 -16.45 -0.41 0.04
CA ALA A 145 -17.68 -0.77 0.74
C ALA A 145 -17.54 -0.82 2.27
N THR A 146 -16.32 -0.84 2.80
CA THR A 146 -16.01 -0.80 4.23
C THR A 146 -15.51 0.56 4.73
N GLY A 147 -15.56 1.60 3.88
CA GLY A 147 -15.09 2.94 4.20
C GLY A 147 -13.57 3.10 4.15
N VAL A 148 -12.85 2.07 3.74
CA VAL A 148 -11.38 2.09 3.57
C VAL A 148 -11.03 2.59 2.18
N ASP A 149 -9.99 3.41 2.07
CA ASP A 149 -9.54 4.02 0.81
C ASP A 149 -8.07 3.75 0.45
N TRP A 150 -7.37 2.97 1.27
CA TRP A 150 -5.96 2.62 1.08
C TRP A 150 -5.69 1.14 1.37
N THR A 151 -4.96 0.46 0.50
CA THR A 151 -4.55 -0.93 0.72
C THR A 151 -3.05 -1.12 0.57
N PHE A 152 -2.47 -2.00 1.41
CA PHE A 152 -1.05 -2.35 1.36
C PHE A 152 -0.80 -3.48 0.36
N ALA A 153 -1.20 -3.25 -0.88
CA ALA A 153 -1.05 -4.15 -2.03
C ALA A 153 -0.77 -3.34 -3.31
N PRO A 154 -0.06 -3.94 -4.30
CA PRO A 154 0.45 -5.30 -4.39
C PRO A 154 1.79 -5.53 -3.67
N THR A 155 2.03 -6.79 -3.26
CA THR A 155 3.36 -7.25 -2.87
C THR A 155 4.18 -7.54 -4.14
N LEU A 156 5.33 -6.86 -4.29
CA LEU A 156 6.23 -6.98 -5.44
C LEU A 156 7.53 -7.72 -5.11
N ALA A 157 7.55 -8.43 -4.00
CA ALA A 157 8.66 -9.29 -3.63
C ALA A 157 8.90 -10.36 -4.71
N VAL A 158 10.14 -10.52 -5.13
CA VAL A 158 10.58 -11.60 -6.02
C VAL A 158 11.19 -12.70 -5.16
N ALA A 159 10.46 -13.77 -4.88
CA ALA A 159 10.91 -14.85 -4.01
C ALA A 159 12.07 -15.64 -4.65
N ARG A 160 13.24 -15.60 -4.04
CA ARG A 160 14.46 -16.28 -4.52
C ARG A 160 14.81 -17.53 -3.72
N ASN A 161 14.13 -17.76 -2.60
CA ASN A 161 14.38 -18.90 -1.73
C ASN A 161 13.05 -19.43 -1.17
N ASN A 162 12.72 -20.68 -1.45
CA ASN A 162 11.49 -21.31 -1.01
C ASN A 162 11.39 -21.54 0.51
N LEU A 163 12.48 -21.34 1.25
CA LEU A 163 12.48 -21.34 2.71
C LEU A 163 11.93 -20.04 3.30
N TRP A 164 11.85 -18.97 2.51
CA TRP A 164 11.24 -17.72 2.96
C TRP A 164 9.74 -17.91 3.23
N GLY A 165 9.33 -17.66 4.48
CA GLY A 165 7.97 -17.93 4.94
C GLY A 165 6.87 -17.15 4.20
N ARG A 166 7.23 -16.06 3.49
CA ARG A 166 6.33 -15.21 2.70
C ARG A 166 6.39 -15.48 1.20
N THR A 167 7.01 -16.58 0.77
CA THR A 167 7.10 -16.96 -0.66
C THR A 167 5.74 -16.96 -1.35
N TYR A 168 4.66 -17.33 -0.66
CA TYR A 168 3.29 -17.36 -1.20
C TYR A 168 2.75 -15.97 -1.56
N GLU A 169 3.31 -14.88 -1.01
CA GLU A 169 2.96 -13.50 -1.34
C GLU A 169 3.64 -13.01 -2.62
N SER A 170 4.61 -13.74 -3.15
CA SER A 170 5.27 -13.42 -4.42
C SER A 170 4.48 -13.98 -5.60
N TYR A 171 4.32 -13.19 -6.66
CA TYR A 171 3.74 -13.68 -7.92
C TYR A 171 4.66 -14.69 -8.61
N SER A 172 5.98 -14.52 -8.51
CA SER A 172 6.96 -15.37 -9.18
C SER A 172 8.37 -15.18 -8.63
N GLU A 173 9.24 -16.16 -8.90
CA GLU A 173 10.69 -16.01 -8.82
C GLU A 173 11.29 -15.23 -10.03
N ASP A 174 10.47 -15.01 -11.06
CA ASP A 174 10.81 -14.28 -12.27
C ASP A 174 10.39 -12.80 -12.12
N PRO A 175 11.35 -11.84 -12.12
CA PRO A 175 11.05 -10.44 -11.96
C PRO A 175 10.21 -9.83 -13.09
N ASP A 176 10.28 -10.41 -14.31
CA ASP A 176 9.51 -9.91 -15.45
C ASP A 176 8.01 -10.16 -15.24
N ILE A 177 7.64 -11.30 -14.64
CA ILE A 177 6.25 -11.63 -14.29
C ILE A 177 5.76 -10.72 -13.17
N VAL A 178 6.57 -10.53 -12.12
CA VAL A 178 6.21 -9.64 -11.02
C VAL A 178 6.02 -8.22 -11.53
N GLY A 179 6.88 -7.77 -12.45
CA GLY A 179 6.79 -6.46 -13.10
C GLY A 179 5.50 -6.28 -13.91
N ALA A 180 5.18 -7.23 -14.79
CA ALA A 180 3.95 -7.19 -15.57
C ALA A 180 2.70 -7.09 -14.68
N TYR A 181 2.67 -7.89 -13.62
CA TYR A 181 1.58 -7.92 -12.65
C TYR A 181 1.49 -6.64 -11.81
N SER A 182 2.63 -5.99 -11.52
CA SER A 182 2.67 -4.78 -10.70
C SER A 182 1.86 -3.64 -11.31
N GLY A 183 2.05 -3.39 -12.61
CA GLY A 183 1.29 -2.36 -13.34
C GLY A 183 -0.19 -2.68 -13.43
N ALA A 184 -0.54 -3.92 -13.79
CA ALA A 184 -1.93 -4.36 -13.93
C ALA A 184 -2.72 -4.26 -12.61
N PHE A 185 -2.10 -4.59 -11.48
CA PHE A 185 -2.76 -4.53 -10.17
C PHE A 185 -2.96 -3.08 -9.70
N VAL A 186 -1.94 -2.22 -9.86
CA VAL A 186 -2.03 -0.80 -9.52
C VAL A 186 -3.11 -0.10 -10.36
N ASP A 187 -3.14 -0.35 -11.66
CA ASP A 187 -4.18 0.17 -12.55
C ASP A 187 -5.57 -0.28 -12.12
N GLY A 188 -5.74 -1.55 -11.76
CA GLY A 188 -7.01 -2.09 -11.28
C GLY A 188 -7.50 -1.52 -9.95
N LEU A 189 -6.58 -1.15 -9.03
CA LEU A 189 -6.91 -0.51 -7.75
C LEU A 189 -7.19 0.98 -7.89
N GLN A 190 -6.32 1.71 -8.59
CA GLN A 190 -6.30 3.17 -8.63
C GLN A 190 -7.04 3.75 -9.84
N GLY A 191 -6.98 3.08 -11.01
CA GLY A 191 -7.53 3.62 -12.24
C GLY A 191 -7.17 5.11 -12.44
N ASP A 192 -8.17 5.91 -12.76
CA ASP A 192 -8.05 7.37 -12.91
C ASP A 192 -8.19 8.14 -11.58
N LEU A 193 -8.09 7.49 -10.43
CA LEU A 193 -8.31 8.07 -9.09
C LEU A 193 -9.72 8.68 -8.93
N GLY A 194 -10.72 8.04 -9.52
CA GLY A 194 -12.13 8.40 -9.36
C GLY A 194 -12.76 7.82 -8.09
N ASP A 195 -14.09 7.93 -7.98
CA ASP A 195 -14.85 7.50 -6.80
C ASP A 195 -14.78 5.98 -6.51
N ASP A 196 -14.37 5.19 -7.51
CA ASP A 196 -14.20 3.72 -7.39
C ASP A 196 -12.74 3.31 -7.10
N ALA A 197 -11.84 4.28 -6.89
CA ALA A 197 -10.40 4.06 -6.72
C ALA A 197 -10.01 3.83 -5.26
N VAL A 198 -9.04 2.94 -5.05
CA VAL A 198 -8.36 2.73 -3.77
C VAL A 198 -6.87 3.00 -3.95
N VAL A 199 -6.25 3.71 -3.04
CA VAL A 199 -4.81 3.98 -3.05
C VAL A 199 -4.05 2.67 -2.91
N ALA A 200 -3.18 2.37 -3.87
CA ALA A 200 -2.29 1.22 -3.85
C ALA A 200 -1.00 1.53 -3.06
N CYS A 201 -0.43 0.49 -2.46
CA CYS A 201 0.88 0.57 -1.80
C CYS A 201 1.75 -0.60 -2.24
N VAL A 202 2.73 -0.33 -3.08
CA VAL A 202 3.69 -1.37 -3.50
C VAL A 202 4.64 -1.72 -2.36
N LYS A 203 4.89 -3.02 -2.14
CA LYS A 203 5.69 -3.51 -1.02
C LYS A 203 6.50 -4.75 -1.34
N HIS A 204 7.57 -5.05 -0.60
CA HIS A 204 8.23 -4.21 0.38
C HIS A 204 9.55 -3.69 -0.22
N TRP A 205 9.72 -2.39 -0.29
CA TRP A 205 10.91 -1.76 -0.89
C TRP A 205 12.11 -1.87 0.07
N VAL A 206 13.18 -2.67 -0.22
CA VAL A 206 13.37 -3.50 -1.40
C VAL A 206 14.22 -4.73 -1.04
N GLY A 207 13.92 -5.86 -1.70
CA GLY A 207 14.78 -7.04 -1.64
C GLY A 207 14.37 -8.10 -0.64
N ASP A 208 13.21 -7.98 0.01
CA ASP A 208 12.67 -8.89 1.02
C ASP A 208 12.58 -10.36 0.56
N GLY A 209 12.20 -10.60 -0.70
CA GLY A 209 12.16 -11.96 -1.28
C GLY A 209 13.53 -12.57 -1.62
N GLY A 210 14.62 -11.80 -1.45
CA GLY A 210 16.00 -12.20 -1.76
C GLY A 210 16.91 -12.37 -0.54
N THR A 211 16.37 -12.43 0.66
CA THR A 211 17.16 -12.55 1.89
C THR A 211 17.96 -13.86 1.95
N THR A 212 19.14 -13.79 2.54
CA THR A 212 20.03 -14.93 2.69
C THR A 212 19.34 -16.05 3.48
N GLU A 213 19.40 -17.28 2.95
CA GLU A 213 18.75 -18.46 3.54
C GLU A 213 17.23 -18.36 3.71
N GLY A 214 16.57 -17.36 3.11
CA GLY A 214 15.13 -17.13 3.24
C GLY A 214 14.72 -16.65 4.63
N ILE A 215 15.63 -16.08 5.40
CA ILE A 215 15.33 -15.53 6.74
C ILE A 215 14.49 -14.27 6.55
N ASP A 216 13.25 -14.28 7.05
CA ASP A 216 12.37 -13.12 6.99
C ASP A 216 12.99 -11.92 7.72
N GLN A 217 12.92 -10.73 7.11
CA GLN A 217 13.56 -9.50 7.59
C GLN A 217 15.09 -9.60 7.72
N GLY A 218 15.71 -10.60 7.08
CA GLY A 218 17.15 -10.83 7.11
C GLY A 218 17.95 -9.89 6.19
N ASP A 219 19.18 -10.29 5.88
CA ASP A 219 20.08 -9.51 5.02
C ASP A 219 20.04 -10.04 3.57
N THR A 220 19.75 -9.16 2.64
CA THR A 220 19.78 -9.43 1.20
C THR A 220 21.19 -9.16 0.68
N ARG A 221 21.92 -10.22 0.29
CA ARG A 221 23.33 -10.14 -0.15
C ARG A 221 23.43 -10.33 -1.64
N MET A 222 23.65 -9.25 -2.34
CA MET A 222 23.85 -9.24 -3.79
C MET A 222 24.48 -7.94 -4.27
N SER A 223 25.04 -7.94 -5.47
CA SER A 223 25.51 -6.72 -6.11
C SER A 223 24.35 -5.74 -6.38
N GLU A 224 24.64 -4.45 -6.48
CA GLU A 224 23.64 -3.44 -6.83
C GLU A 224 22.95 -3.74 -8.17
N SER A 225 23.71 -4.21 -9.17
CA SER A 225 23.16 -4.58 -10.47
C SER A 225 22.18 -5.76 -10.40
N GLU A 226 22.39 -6.71 -9.51
CA GLU A 226 21.46 -7.81 -9.26
C GLU A 226 20.22 -7.32 -8.51
N LEU A 227 20.40 -6.48 -7.48
CA LEU A 227 19.28 -5.86 -6.76
C LEU A 227 18.39 -5.08 -7.73
N GLN A 228 18.99 -4.26 -8.60
CA GLN A 228 18.26 -3.50 -9.61
C GLN A 228 17.48 -4.41 -10.55
N ARG A 229 18.12 -5.44 -11.08
CA ARG A 229 17.50 -6.34 -12.06
C ARG A 229 16.42 -7.23 -11.44
N LEU A 230 16.64 -7.75 -10.24
CA LEU A 230 15.75 -8.74 -9.62
C LEU A 230 14.64 -8.11 -8.80
N HIS A 231 14.97 -7.11 -8.00
CA HIS A 231 14.08 -6.60 -6.95
C HIS A 231 13.57 -5.18 -7.18
N ILE A 232 14.33 -4.33 -7.91
CA ILE A 232 13.90 -2.96 -8.21
C ILE A 232 13.10 -2.88 -9.52
N ALA A 233 13.53 -3.59 -10.56
CA ALA A 233 12.88 -3.53 -11.87
C ALA A 233 11.36 -3.83 -11.83
N PRO A 234 10.84 -4.75 -11.00
CA PRO A 234 9.41 -4.99 -10.88
C PRO A 234 8.56 -3.80 -10.41
N TYR A 235 9.17 -2.79 -9.81
CA TYR A 235 8.45 -1.58 -9.37
C TYR A 235 8.23 -0.56 -10.49
N TYR A 236 9.00 -0.61 -11.57
CA TYR A 236 8.88 0.38 -12.64
C TYR A 236 7.50 0.42 -13.29
N PRO A 237 6.87 -0.71 -13.67
CA PRO A 237 5.52 -0.65 -14.24
C PRO A 237 4.47 -0.12 -13.26
N ALA A 238 4.60 -0.38 -11.96
CA ALA A 238 3.72 0.23 -10.95
C ALA A 238 3.91 1.74 -10.87
N ILE A 239 5.15 2.23 -10.94
CA ILE A 239 5.46 3.68 -10.96
C ILE A 239 4.93 4.33 -12.24
N GLU A 240 5.09 3.67 -13.39
CA GLU A 240 4.55 4.12 -14.67
C GLU A 240 3.01 4.21 -14.66
N ASN A 241 2.35 3.32 -13.91
CA ASN A 241 0.90 3.36 -13.67
C ASN A 241 0.50 4.26 -12.48
N GLY A 242 1.41 5.10 -12.00
CA GLY A 242 1.09 6.16 -11.03
C GLY A 242 0.82 5.69 -9.62
N VAL A 243 1.44 4.59 -9.15
CA VAL A 243 1.29 4.17 -7.75
C VAL A 243 1.60 5.30 -6.78
N LEU A 244 0.72 5.54 -5.81
CA LEU A 244 0.82 6.70 -4.91
C LEU A 244 1.68 6.44 -3.69
N THR A 245 1.76 5.19 -3.20
CA THR A 245 2.48 4.87 -1.97
C THR A 245 3.37 3.64 -2.10
N ALA A 246 4.41 3.57 -1.27
CA ALA A 246 5.31 2.43 -1.17
C ALA A 246 5.66 2.16 0.29
N MET A 247 5.73 0.90 0.67
CA MET A 247 6.12 0.46 2.00
C MET A 247 7.56 -0.04 2.00
N ALA A 248 8.40 0.56 2.83
CA ALA A 248 9.78 0.13 3.01
C ALA A 248 9.84 -1.26 3.67
N SER A 249 10.84 -2.06 3.27
CA SER A 249 11.09 -3.37 3.86
C SER A 249 11.93 -3.28 5.13
N PHE A 250 11.78 -4.28 5.99
CA PHE A 250 12.60 -4.45 7.20
C PHE A 250 13.95 -5.15 6.96
N ASN A 251 14.16 -5.73 5.77
CA ASN A 251 15.44 -6.36 5.46
C ASN A 251 16.57 -5.34 5.29
N SER A 252 17.81 -5.75 5.55
CA SER A 252 18.99 -4.99 5.14
C SER A 252 19.48 -5.42 3.75
N TRP A 253 20.36 -4.62 3.15
CA TRP A 253 21.09 -4.93 1.94
C TRP A 253 22.59 -4.75 2.18
N ASN A 254 23.33 -5.90 2.13
CA ASN A 254 24.77 -5.97 2.39
C ASN A 254 25.18 -5.44 3.78
N GLY A 255 24.35 -5.65 4.80
CA GLY A 255 24.60 -5.32 6.20
C GLY A 255 23.87 -4.10 6.72
#